data_741690db3ff54d97c4d8cba180ece50b
#
_entry.id   741690db3ff54d97c4d8cba180ece50b
#
_cell.length_a   1.000
_cell.length_b   1.000
_cell.length_c   1.000
_cell.angle_alpha   90.00
_cell.angle_beta   90.00
_cell.angle_gamma   90.00
#
_symmetry.space_group_name_H-M   'P 1'
#
loop_
_entity.id
_entity.type
_entity.pdbx_description
1 polymer ?
#
loop_
_entity_poly.entity_id
_entity_poly.type
_entity_poly.pdbx_seq_one_letter_code
_entity_poly.pdbx_strand_id
1 'polypeptide(L)'
;MNIHDPILERPSQCETHGEFIAKCFMNNHWTKCQTCSTEERAKEARDTLNAELRAKTARLNAKINNAGIPQRFVNKTLSSYVIDTNNDKQCAIFAFCTDYALDFEQVMKTGKSFMLLGSVGTGKTHLSIGIALEIIKRGHSAIFTSASKMFRNVKETYNNKGKSENEVLSAFTECDLLIIDEVGVQRGTDYEKDIMFDVINDRYENLRPTIILSNLSVEETKAHLGERVFDRLRENGGKAFLLNWNSYRSIAEAVNYQAVEFAS
;
A
#
# COMPACT_ATOMS: atom_id res chain seq x y z
N MET A 1 26.50 51.64 -12.75
CA MET A 1 26.28 50.76 -13.90
C MET A 1 25.62 49.52 -13.38
N ASN A 2 24.38 49.24 -13.80
CA ASN A 2 23.63 48.07 -13.34
C ASN A 2 24.26 46.81 -13.95
N ILE A 3 24.59 45.83 -13.15
CA ILE A 3 25.25 44.56 -13.60
C ILE A 3 24.39 43.79 -14.64
N HIS A 4 23.15 44.20 -14.85
CA HIS A 4 22.19 43.61 -15.78
C HIS A 4 22.06 44.31 -17.15
N ASP A 5 22.79 45.40 -17.38
CA ASP A 5 22.73 46.11 -18.68
C ASP A 5 23.71 45.49 -19.66
N PRO A 6 23.32 45.19 -20.92
CA PRO A 6 24.22 44.64 -21.92
C PRO A 6 25.26 45.70 -22.33
N ILE A 7 26.52 45.27 -22.43
CA ILE A 7 27.66 46.13 -22.81
C ILE A 7 27.68 46.35 -24.31
N LEU A 8 27.30 45.34 -25.09
CA LEU A 8 27.29 45.35 -26.55
C LEU A 8 26.09 44.60 -27.11
N GLU A 9 25.59 45.05 -28.25
CA GLU A 9 24.53 44.36 -28.99
C GLU A 9 24.96 44.18 -30.46
N ARG A 10 24.61 43.04 -31.06
CA ARG A 10 24.84 42.80 -32.49
C ARG A 10 23.71 41.98 -33.12
N PRO A 11 23.36 42.22 -34.39
CA PRO A 11 22.52 41.34 -35.16
C PRO A 11 23.18 39.96 -35.26
N SER A 12 22.36 38.91 -35.06
CA SER A 12 22.82 37.52 -35.16
C SER A 12 21.70 36.69 -35.77
N GLN A 13 22.03 35.55 -36.35
CA GLN A 13 21.06 34.68 -37.00
C GLN A 13 20.96 33.34 -36.27
N CYS A 14 19.73 32.91 -35.99
CA CYS A 14 19.44 31.58 -35.46
C CYS A 14 18.94 30.71 -36.61
N GLU A 15 19.49 29.49 -36.73
CA GLU A 15 19.09 28.55 -37.79
C GLU A 15 17.59 28.16 -37.74
N THR A 16 17.00 28.18 -36.53
CA THR A 16 15.60 27.75 -36.30
C THR A 16 14.62 28.93 -36.27
N HIS A 17 15.03 30.08 -35.70
CA HIS A 17 14.10 31.18 -35.41
C HIS A 17 14.40 32.48 -36.17
N GLY A 18 15.41 32.45 -37.07
CA GLY A 18 15.74 33.60 -37.89
C GLY A 18 16.60 34.64 -37.17
N GLU A 19 16.46 35.91 -37.57
CA GLU A 19 17.27 37.03 -37.06
C GLU A 19 16.90 37.38 -35.60
N PHE A 20 17.90 37.69 -34.76
CA PHE A 20 17.73 38.19 -33.41
C PHE A 20 18.90 39.12 -33.03
N ILE A 21 18.73 39.87 -31.95
CA ILE A 21 19.80 40.72 -31.42
C ILE A 21 20.48 39.97 -30.27
N ALA A 22 21.72 39.54 -30.49
CA ALA A 22 22.55 38.98 -29.45
C ALA A 22 23.11 40.07 -28.54
N LYS A 23 23.05 39.82 -27.23
CA LYS A 23 23.53 40.74 -26.19
C LYS A 23 24.76 40.15 -25.52
N CYS A 24 25.76 41.00 -25.27
CA CYS A 24 26.97 40.62 -24.55
C CYS A 24 26.95 41.28 -23.15
N PHE A 25 27.24 40.49 -22.14
CA PHE A 25 27.39 40.94 -20.76
C PHE A 25 28.87 40.91 -20.30
N MET A 26 29.15 41.36 -19.10
CA MET A 26 30.51 41.58 -18.57
C MET A 26 31.48 40.40 -18.70
N ASN A 27 31.02 39.18 -18.92
CA ASN A 27 31.85 37.98 -19.06
C ASN A 27 32.20 37.62 -20.50
N ASN A 28 32.00 38.55 -21.44
CA ASN A 28 32.21 38.34 -22.89
C ASN A 28 31.36 37.18 -23.46
N HIS A 29 30.26 36.82 -22.79
CA HIS A 29 29.30 35.82 -23.24
C HIS A 29 28.18 36.48 -24.05
N TRP A 30 28.00 36.03 -25.27
CA TRP A 30 26.91 36.45 -26.14
C TRP A 30 25.67 35.57 -25.86
N THR A 31 24.50 36.21 -25.74
CA THR A 31 23.25 35.49 -25.58
C THR A 31 22.95 34.66 -26.82
N LYS A 32 22.45 33.47 -26.62
CA LYS A 32 21.78 32.66 -27.64
C LYS A 32 20.43 33.29 -28.03
N CYS A 33 19.84 32.81 -29.10
CA CYS A 33 18.46 33.15 -29.45
C CYS A 33 17.53 32.94 -28.25
N GLN A 34 16.73 33.95 -27.91
CA GLN A 34 15.87 33.92 -26.72
C GLN A 34 14.83 32.80 -26.80
N THR A 35 14.27 32.53 -27.99
CA THR A 35 13.33 31.45 -28.22
C THR A 35 14.00 30.08 -28.03
N CYS A 36 15.18 29.84 -28.58
CA CYS A 36 15.94 28.62 -28.33
C CYS A 36 16.22 28.42 -26.83
N SER A 37 16.65 29.48 -26.12
CA SER A 37 16.96 29.41 -24.69
C SER A 37 15.70 29.10 -23.85
N THR A 38 14.53 29.61 -24.23
CA THR A 38 13.25 29.29 -23.58
C THR A 38 12.81 27.87 -23.86
N GLU A 39 13.00 27.39 -25.08
CA GLU A 39 12.69 26.01 -25.48
C GLU A 39 13.61 25.00 -24.80
N GLU A 40 14.94 25.30 -24.74
CA GLU A 40 15.90 24.48 -24.01
C GLU A 40 15.51 24.37 -22.53
N ARG A 41 15.22 25.47 -21.85
CA ARG A 41 14.78 25.48 -20.44
C ARG A 41 13.46 24.73 -20.22
N ALA A 42 12.48 24.91 -21.15
CA ALA A 42 11.23 24.19 -21.06
C ALA A 42 11.39 22.69 -21.28
N LYS A 43 12.34 22.27 -22.14
CA LYS A 43 12.70 20.86 -22.33
C LYS A 43 13.39 20.30 -21.10
N GLU A 44 14.40 20.98 -20.55
CA GLU A 44 15.10 20.56 -19.34
C GLU A 44 14.13 20.41 -18.15
N ALA A 45 13.23 21.38 -17.97
CA ALA A 45 12.20 21.31 -16.93
C ALA A 45 11.26 20.10 -17.08
N ARG A 46 10.84 19.81 -18.33
CA ARG A 46 10.03 18.61 -18.62
C ARG A 46 10.78 17.31 -18.36
N ASP A 47 12.05 17.25 -18.79
CA ASP A 47 12.89 16.06 -18.61
C ASP A 47 13.15 15.81 -17.12
N THR A 48 13.41 16.86 -16.34
CA THR A 48 13.56 16.80 -14.89
C THR A 48 12.28 16.28 -14.22
N LEU A 49 11.11 16.86 -14.56
CA LEU A 49 9.83 16.43 -14.05
C LEU A 49 9.53 14.96 -14.38
N ASN A 50 9.81 14.56 -15.62
CA ASN A 50 9.62 13.17 -16.06
C ASN A 50 10.55 12.20 -15.31
N ALA A 51 11.80 12.59 -15.04
CA ALA A 51 12.74 11.79 -14.26
C ALA A 51 12.26 11.63 -12.81
N GLU A 52 11.81 12.71 -12.19
CA GLU A 52 11.24 12.67 -10.82
C GLU A 52 10.00 11.76 -10.74
N LEU A 53 9.08 11.88 -11.72
CA LEU A 53 7.88 11.04 -11.79
C LEU A 53 8.23 9.56 -11.96
N ARG A 54 9.19 9.23 -12.83
CA ARG A 54 9.70 7.86 -13.01
C ARG A 54 10.31 7.31 -11.72
N ALA A 55 11.13 8.11 -11.04
CA ALA A 55 11.75 7.72 -9.77
C ALA A 55 10.70 7.47 -8.68
N LYS A 56 9.68 8.34 -8.57
CA LYS A 56 8.56 8.18 -7.64
C LYS A 56 7.77 6.90 -7.92
N THR A 57 7.46 6.64 -9.19
CA THR A 57 6.73 5.44 -9.60
C THR A 57 7.56 4.17 -9.33
N ALA A 58 8.86 4.19 -9.61
CA ALA A 58 9.74 3.05 -9.32
C ALA A 58 9.81 2.74 -7.81
N ARG A 59 9.92 3.78 -6.96
CA ARG A 59 9.88 3.61 -5.49
C ARG A 59 8.57 3.03 -5.00
N LEU A 60 7.44 3.51 -5.54
CA LEU A 60 6.11 2.98 -5.22
C LEU A 60 5.99 1.50 -5.59
N ASN A 61 6.39 1.14 -6.82
CA ASN A 61 6.34 -0.24 -7.29
C ASN A 61 7.25 -1.15 -6.44
N ALA A 62 8.43 -0.69 -6.03
CA ALA A 62 9.31 -1.42 -5.14
C ALA A 62 8.63 -1.68 -3.77
N LYS A 63 7.97 -0.69 -3.19
CA LYS A 63 7.22 -0.87 -1.94
C LYS A 63 6.07 -1.88 -2.09
N ILE A 64 5.31 -1.81 -3.18
CA ILE A 64 4.21 -2.77 -3.46
C ILE A 64 4.76 -4.20 -3.60
N ASN A 65 5.87 -4.38 -4.33
CA ASN A 65 6.50 -5.69 -4.50
C ASN A 65 7.00 -6.26 -3.16
N ASN A 66 7.57 -5.41 -2.30
CA ASN A 66 8.05 -5.81 -0.98
C ASN A 66 6.92 -6.07 0.03
N ALA A 67 5.71 -5.54 -0.23
CA ALA A 67 4.56 -5.75 0.63
C ALA A 67 4.03 -7.20 0.65
N GLY A 68 4.55 -8.09 -0.17
CA GLY A 68 4.12 -9.49 -0.22
C GLY A 68 2.71 -9.69 -0.79
N ILE A 69 2.14 -8.67 -1.42
CA ILE A 69 0.80 -8.72 -2.04
C ILE A 69 0.84 -9.66 -3.26
N PRO A 70 0.00 -10.70 -3.31
CA PRO A 70 -0.04 -11.59 -4.46
C PRO A 70 -0.43 -10.85 -5.74
N GLN A 71 0.17 -11.22 -6.88
CA GLN A 71 -0.01 -10.56 -8.17
C GLN A 71 -1.49 -10.38 -8.58
N ARG A 72 -2.34 -11.37 -8.27
CA ARG A 72 -3.79 -11.31 -8.53
C ARG A 72 -4.52 -10.19 -7.79
N PHE A 73 -3.90 -9.61 -6.78
CA PHE A 73 -4.50 -8.58 -5.92
C PHE A 73 -3.87 -7.19 -6.07
N VAL A 74 -2.81 -7.02 -6.86
CA VAL A 74 -2.13 -5.71 -7.00
C VAL A 74 -3.04 -4.59 -7.53
N ASN A 75 -4.14 -4.95 -8.19
CA ASN A 75 -5.14 -4.00 -8.71
C ASN A 75 -6.41 -3.94 -7.83
N LYS A 76 -6.43 -4.62 -6.67
CA LYS A 76 -7.58 -4.62 -5.75
C LYS A 76 -7.52 -3.42 -4.81
N THR A 77 -7.84 -2.25 -5.36
CA THR A 77 -7.91 -0.98 -4.60
C THR A 77 -9.25 -0.83 -3.86
N LEU A 78 -9.34 0.08 -2.90
CA LEU A 78 -10.62 0.43 -2.26
C LEU A 78 -11.63 0.92 -3.29
N SER A 79 -11.21 1.73 -4.27
CA SER A 79 -12.09 2.22 -5.34
C SER A 79 -12.60 1.14 -6.30
N SER A 80 -11.94 -0.02 -6.37
CA SER A 80 -12.39 -1.16 -7.18
C SER A 80 -13.26 -2.17 -6.39
N TYR A 81 -13.52 -1.88 -5.10
CA TYR A 81 -14.41 -2.72 -4.30
C TYR A 81 -15.87 -2.43 -4.67
N VAL A 82 -16.60 -3.49 -4.99
CA VAL A 82 -18.03 -3.38 -5.33
C VAL A 82 -18.86 -3.49 -4.06
N ILE A 83 -19.64 -2.44 -3.80
CA ILE A 83 -20.51 -2.33 -2.62
C ILE A 83 -21.94 -2.60 -3.04
N ASP A 84 -22.64 -3.44 -2.29
CA ASP A 84 -24.08 -3.50 -2.33
C ASP A 84 -24.65 -2.37 -1.46
N THR A 85 -25.17 -1.34 -2.12
CA THR A 85 -25.72 -0.14 -1.44
C THR A 85 -26.96 -0.42 -0.61
N ASN A 86 -27.60 -1.59 -0.77
CA ASN A 86 -28.72 -2.04 0.07
C ASN A 86 -28.24 -2.80 1.33
N ASN A 87 -26.92 -3.01 1.48
CA ASN A 87 -26.34 -3.67 2.64
C ASN A 87 -25.63 -2.64 3.53
N ASP A 88 -26.37 -2.08 4.48
CA ASP A 88 -25.86 -1.06 5.41
C ASP A 88 -24.58 -1.51 6.13
N LYS A 89 -24.49 -2.79 6.49
CA LYS A 89 -23.32 -3.35 7.16
C LYS A 89 -22.09 -3.36 6.26
N GLN A 90 -22.25 -3.71 4.98
CA GLN A 90 -21.17 -3.66 4.00
C GLN A 90 -20.72 -2.22 3.76
N CYS A 91 -21.69 -1.29 3.63
CA CYS A 91 -21.40 0.13 3.49
C CYS A 91 -20.62 0.67 4.70
N ALA A 92 -21.05 0.35 5.93
CA ALA A 92 -20.38 0.79 7.15
C ALA A 92 -18.95 0.24 7.29
N ILE A 93 -18.73 -1.04 6.95
CA ILE A 93 -17.41 -1.66 6.99
C ILE A 93 -16.49 -1.06 5.91
N PHE A 94 -17.01 -0.83 4.71
CA PHE A 94 -16.26 -0.17 3.65
C PHE A 94 -15.85 1.25 4.03
N ALA A 95 -16.78 2.05 4.57
CA ALA A 95 -16.50 3.39 5.08
C ALA A 95 -15.40 3.36 6.15
N PHE A 96 -15.51 2.45 7.14
CA PHE A 96 -14.47 2.28 8.15
C PHE A 96 -13.10 1.95 7.53
N CYS A 97 -13.04 1.03 6.58
CA CYS A 97 -11.78 0.67 5.90
C CYS A 97 -11.18 1.84 5.12
N THR A 98 -12.04 2.66 4.50
CA THR A 98 -11.64 3.85 3.76
C THR A 98 -11.09 4.92 4.72
N ASP A 99 -11.81 5.25 5.78
CA ASP A 99 -11.38 6.20 6.80
C ASP A 99 -10.08 5.77 7.46
N TYR A 100 -9.95 4.48 7.77
CA TYR A 100 -8.72 3.91 8.33
C TYR A 100 -7.50 4.11 7.42
N ALA A 101 -7.67 3.93 6.10
CA ALA A 101 -6.58 4.14 5.14
C ALA A 101 -6.29 5.63 4.92
N LEU A 102 -7.32 6.49 4.94
CA LEU A 102 -7.18 7.93 4.71
C LEU A 102 -6.57 8.64 5.93
N ASP A 103 -6.89 8.22 7.13
CA ASP A 103 -6.39 8.79 8.39
C ASP A 103 -5.33 7.90 9.06
N PHE A 104 -4.49 7.26 8.26
CA PHE A 104 -3.52 6.28 8.75
C PHE A 104 -2.48 6.89 9.72
N GLU A 105 -2.15 8.17 9.59
CA GLU A 105 -1.30 8.89 10.54
C GLU A 105 -1.88 8.88 11.97
N GLN A 106 -3.18 9.02 12.10
CA GLN A 106 -3.86 8.93 13.40
C GLN A 106 -3.93 7.48 13.89
N VAL A 107 -4.09 6.51 12.98
CA VAL A 107 -4.01 5.08 13.29
C VAL A 107 -2.65 4.73 13.89
N MET A 108 -1.57 5.23 13.32
CA MET A 108 -0.20 5.02 13.83
C MET A 108 0.02 5.61 15.22
N LYS A 109 -0.63 6.71 15.57
CA LYS A 109 -0.52 7.29 16.93
C LYS A 109 -1.20 6.44 18.00
N THR A 110 -2.20 5.66 17.63
CA THR A 110 -2.99 4.85 18.56
C THR A 110 -2.69 3.36 18.50
N GLY A 111 -2.03 2.88 17.44
CA GLY A 111 -1.82 1.45 17.21
C GLY A 111 -3.12 0.69 16.91
N LYS A 112 -4.18 1.40 16.45
CA LYS A 112 -5.52 0.83 16.27
C LYS A 112 -5.50 -0.32 15.27
N SER A 113 -5.72 -1.53 15.79
CA SER A 113 -5.82 -2.77 15.02
C SER A 113 -7.28 -3.15 14.78
N PHE A 114 -7.56 -4.07 13.84
CA PHE A 114 -8.90 -4.63 13.68
C PHE A 114 -8.90 -5.99 12.98
N MET A 115 -10.03 -6.67 13.00
CA MET A 115 -10.22 -7.99 12.41
C MET A 115 -11.37 -7.96 11.40
N LEU A 116 -11.18 -8.59 10.23
CA LEU A 116 -12.22 -8.90 9.26
C LEU A 116 -12.44 -10.41 9.29
N LEU A 117 -13.60 -10.82 9.80
CA LEU A 117 -13.98 -12.20 10.01
C LEU A 117 -15.15 -12.59 9.12
N GLY A 118 -15.39 -13.89 8.91
CA GLY A 118 -16.59 -14.39 8.24
C GLY A 118 -16.33 -15.12 6.93
N SER A 119 -17.38 -15.42 6.17
CA SER A 119 -17.39 -16.37 5.06
C SER A 119 -16.40 -16.05 3.94
N VAL A 120 -16.04 -17.08 3.16
CA VAL A 120 -15.18 -16.94 1.97
C VAL A 120 -15.90 -16.11 0.91
N GLY A 121 -15.14 -15.27 0.18
CA GLY A 121 -15.67 -14.49 -0.94
C GLY A 121 -16.37 -13.18 -0.57
N THR A 122 -16.46 -12.82 0.71
CA THR A 122 -17.07 -11.58 1.21
C THR A 122 -16.21 -10.32 1.02
N GLY A 123 -14.97 -10.46 0.50
CA GLY A 123 -14.12 -9.32 0.17
C GLY A 123 -13.10 -8.91 1.23
N LYS A 124 -12.90 -9.68 2.32
CA LYS A 124 -11.91 -9.39 3.38
C LYS A 124 -10.53 -9.06 2.83
N THR A 125 -9.98 -9.95 2.01
CA THR A 125 -8.65 -9.79 1.40
C THR A 125 -8.61 -8.59 0.44
N HIS A 126 -9.70 -8.30 -0.29
CA HIS A 126 -9.78 -7.12 -1.16
C HIS A 126 -9.70 -5.82 -0.34
N LEU A 127 -10.52 -5.70 0.71
CA LEU A 127 -10.53 -4.52 1.57
C LEU A 127 -9.17 -4.28 2.22
N SER A 128 -8.58 -5.31 2.81
CA SER A 128 -7.29 -5.20 3.49
C SER A 128 -6.13 -4.83 2.55
N ILE A 129 -6.10 -5.42 1.36
CA ILE A 129 -5.10 -5.05 0.34
C ILE A 129 -5.37 -3.65 -0.20
N GLY A 130 -6.63 -3.25 -0.38
CA GLY A 130 -7.00 -1.89 -0.76
C GLY A 130 -6.47 -0.85 0.24
N ILE A 131 -6.58 -1.14 1.54
CA ILE A 131 -5.97 -0.33 2.60
C ILE A 131 -4.44 -0.30 2.43
N ALA A 132 -3.79 -1.46 2.31
CA ALA A 132 -2.33 -1.54 2.16
C ALA A 132 -1.83 -0.72 0.95
N LEU A 133 -2.49 -0.83 -0.20
CA LEU A 133 -2.13 -0.07 -1.40
C LEU A 133 -2.29 1.44 -1.19
N GLU A 134 -3.34 1.88 -0.49
CA GLU A 134 -3.57 3.30 -0.23
C GLU A 134 -2.51 3.88 0.73
N ILE A 135 -2.17 3.18 1.82
CA ILE A 135 -1.15 3.68 2.75
C ILE A 135 0.26 3.64 2.16
N ILE A 136 0.56 2.65 1.29
CA ILE A 136 1.84 2.59 0.56
C ILE A 136 1.98 3.80 -0.38
N LYS A 137 0.91 4.21 -1.07
CA LYS A 137 0.90 5.43 -1.89
C LYS A 137 1.18 6.68 -1.08
N ARG A 138 0.77 6.71 0.20
CA ARG A 138 1.01 7.80 1.15
C ARG A 138 2.39 7.78 1.80
N GLY A 139 3.22 6.79 1.46
CA GLY A 139 4.62 6.72 1.88
C GLY A 139 4.92 5.72 2.99
N HIS A 140 3.91 5.12 3.61
CA HIS A 140 4.07 4.11 4.65
C HIS A 140 4.51 2.76 4.11
N SER A 141 4.91 1.86 5.01
CA SER A 141 5.21 0.46 4.73
C SER A 141 4.03 -0.44 5.12
N ALA A 142 3.78 -1.47 4.32
CA ALA A 142 2.80 -2.50 4.66
C ALA A 142 3.34 -3.88 4.27
N ILE A 143 2.99 -4.90 5.07
CA ILE A 143 3.25 -6.30 4.73
C ILE A 143 1.94 -7.07 4.78
N PHE A 144 1.68 -7.79 3.70
CA PHE A 144 0.60 -8.77 3.59
C PHE A 144 1.20 -10.17 3.60
N THR A 145 0.76 -11.02 4.51
CA THR A 145 1.19 -12.41 4.60
C THR A 145 0.04 -13.30 5.03
N SER A 146 0.12 -14.61 4.76
CA SER A 146 -0.75 -15.55 5.47
C SER A 146 -0.05 -16.04 6.75
N ALA A 147 -0.84 -16.41 7.76
CA ALA A 147 -0.29 -16.95 9.00
C ALA A 147 0.62 -18.16 8.74
N SER A 148 0.22 -19.07 7.86
CA SER A 148 1.04 -20.23 7.46
C SER A 148 2.37 -19.82 6.82
N LYS A 149 2.39 -18.76 6.00
CA LYS A 149 3.64 -18.26 5.39
C LYS A 149 4.54 -17.60 6.42
N MET A 150 3.96 -16.83 7.33
CA MET A 150 4.70 -16.22 8.44
C MET A 150 5.41 -17.27 9.29
N PHE A 151 4.70 -18.29 9.76
CA PHE A 151 5.28 -19.38 10.56
C PHE A 151 6.35 -20.17 9.79
N ARG A 152 6.12 -20.43 8.51
CA ARG A 152 7.11 -21.11 7.66
C ARG A 152 8.39 -20.29 7.53
N ASN A 153 8.29 -18.99 7.29
CA ASN A 153 9.46 -18.12 7.17
C ASN A 153 10.31 -18.15 8.46
N VAL A 154 9.66 -18.13 9.63
CA VAL A 154 10.35 -18.24 10.93
C VAL A 154 10.98 -19.63 11.09
N LYS A 155 10.25 -20.70 10.77
CA LYS A 155 10.77 -22.08 10.87
C LYS A 155 11.97 -22.34 9.95
N GLU A 156 12.00 -21.73 8.77
CA GLU A 156 13.10 -21.88 7.81
C GLU A 156 14.42 -21.32 8.36
N THR A 157 14.40 -20.38 9.31
CA THR A 157 15.61 -19.83 9.93
C THR A 157 16.39 -20.88 10.72
N TYR A 158 15.72 -21.88 11.28
CA TYR A 158 16.37 -22.98 12.03
C TYR A 158 17.26 -23.89 11.16
N ASN A 159 16.92 -23.98 9.87
CA ASN A 159 17.61 -24.85 8.92
C ASN A 159 18.55 -24.10 7.97
N ASN A 160 18.51 -22.78 7.96
CA ASN A 160 19.18 -21.97 6.94
C ASN A 160 20.13 -20.94 7.58
N LYS A 161 21.40 -20.97 7.16
CA LYS A 161 22.44 -20.05 7.66
C LYS A 161 22.33 -18.61 7.11
N GLY A 162 21.23 -18.26 6.39
CA GLY A 162 21.13 -17.00 5.67
C GLY A 162 20.55 -15.84 6.49
N LYS A 163 19.44 -16.07 7.19
CA LYS A 163 18.76 -15.04 8.00
C LYS A 163 18.52 -15.55 9.42
N SER A 164 18.72 -14.69 10.40
CA SER A 164 18.36 -15.01 11.78
C SER A 164 16.82 -14.92 11.98
N GLU A 165 16.32 -15.60 13.01
CA GLU A 165 14.93 -15.50 13.40
C GLU A 165 14.52 -14.05 13.67
N ASN A 166 15.36 -13.29 14.36
CA ASN A 166 15.14 -11.88 14.65
C ASN A 166 14.99 -11.04 13.37
N GLU A 167 15.80 -11.28 12.33
CA GLU A 167 15.66 -10.57 11.06
C GLU A 167 14.34 -10.86 10.34
N VAL A 168 13.83 -12.10 10.46
CA VAL A 168 12.53 -12.46 9.87
C VAL A 168 11.38 -11.86 10.68
N LEU A 169 11.46 -11.90 12.01
CA LEU A 169 10.45 -11.31 12.89
C LEU A 169 10.43 -9.79 12.77
N SER A 170 11.59 -9.12 12.72
CA SER A 170 11.69 -7.67 12.53
C SER A 170 10.94 -7.18 11.29
N ALA A 171 10.96 -7.95 10.20
CA ALA A 171 10.19 -7.58 9.02
C ALA A 171 8.69 -7.46 9.31
N PHE A 172 8.13 -8.32 10.16
CA PHE A 172 6.73 -8.29 10.55
C PHE A 172 6.43 -7.30 11.67
N THR A 173 7.37 -7.06 12.58
CA THR A 173 7.15 -6.17 13.72
C THR A 173 7.42 -4.71 13.40
N GLU A 174 8.33 -4.39 12.46
CA GLU A 174 8.75 -3.02 12.16
C GLU A 174 7.94 -2.33 11.04
N CYS A 175 7.23 -3.07 10.19
CA CYS A 175 6.39 -2.44 9.16
C CYS A 175 5.25 -1.64 9.79
N ASP A 176 4.84 -0.52 9.14
CA ASP A 176 3.80 0.34 9.68
C ASP A 176 2.45 -0.40 9.77
N LEU A 177 2.06 -1.16 8.76
CA LEU A 177 0.88 -2.03 8.78
C LEU A 177 1.25 -3.48 8.51
N LEU A 178 0.82 -4.39 9.38
CA LEU A 178 0.86 -5.84 9.12
C LEU A 178 -0.56 -6.35 8.85
N ILE A 179 -0.71 -7.13 7.78
CA ILE A 179 -1.95 -7.84 7.45
C ILE A 179 -1.64 -9.33 7.46
N ILE A 180 -2.34 -10.07 8.35
CA ILE A 180 -2.19 -11.52 8.46
C ILE A 180 -3.49 -12.17 7.98
N ASP A 181 -3.45 -12.84 6.84
CA ASP A 181 -4.58 -13.54 6.24
C ASP A 181 -4.62 -15.03 6.64
N GLU A 182 -5.78 -15.64 6.47
CA GLU A 182 -6.02 -17.07 6.69
C GLU A 182 -5.72 -17.52 8.14
N VAL A 183 -5.92 -16.65 9.12
CA VAL A 183 -5.78 -17.02 10.53
C VAL A 183 -6.87 -18.04 10.90
N GLY A 184 -6.46 -19.16 11.53
CA GLY A 184 -7.34 -20.26 11.89
C GLY A 184 -7.36 -21.44 10.92
N VAL A 185 -6.64 -21.35 9.80
CA VAL A 185 -6.42 -22.50 8.87
C VAL A 185 -5.32 -23.43 9.40
N GLN A 186 -4.44 -22.93 10.26
CA GLN A 186 -3.32 -23.65 10.85
C GLN A 186 -3.78 -24.59 11.96
N ARG A 187 -2.89 -25.53 12.35
CA ARG A 187 -3.18 -26.49 13.43
C ARG A 187 -3.28 -25.87 14.81
N GLY A 188 -2.79 -24.62 14.99
CA GLY A 188 -2.79 -23.94 16.29
C GLY A 188 -1.84 -24.60 17.31
N THR A 189 -0.68 -25.05 16.84
CA THR A 189 0.37 -25.60 17.73
C THR A 189 0.84 -24.51 18.70
N ASP A 190 1.39 -24.91 19.84
CA ASP A 190 1.91 -23.95 20.82
C ASP A 190 2.98 -23.05 20.21
N TYR A 191 3.85 -23.59 19.38
CA TYR A 191 4.84 -22.84 18.61
C TYR A 191 4.21 -21.76 17.70
N GLU A 192 3.13 -22.07 16.97
CA GLU A 192 2.42 -21.09 16.12
C GLU A 192 1.76 -19.99 16.95
N LYS A 193 1.24 -20.37 18.14
CA LYS A 193 0.66 -19.40 19.09
C LYS A 193 1.72 -18.50 19.70
N ASP A 194 2.90 -19.02 20.04
CA ASP A 194 4.00 -18.25 20.60
C ASP A 194 4.50 -17.21 19.59
N ILE A 195 4.75 -17.59 18.34
CA ILE A 195 5.15 -16.65 17.29
C ILE A 195 4.07 -15.59 17.07
N MET A 196 2.79 -15.98 17.01
CA MET A 196 1.69 -15.03 16.82
C MET A 196 1.62 -14.07 18.00
N PHE A 197 1.78 -14.56 19.22
CA PHE A 197 1.82 -13.75 20.42
C PHE A 197 2.99 -12.75 20.39
N ASP A 198 4.19 -13.20 20.08
CA ASP A 198 5.39 -12.36 20.06
C ASP A 198 5.27 -11.24 19.04
N VAL A 199 4.83 -11.56 17.81
CA VAL A 199 4.63 -10.57 16.74
C VAL A 199 3.54 -9.54 17.13
N ILE A 200 2.39 -10.00 17.60
CA ILE A 200 1.28 -9.09 17.96
C ILE A 200 1.63 -8.28 19.22
N ASN A 201 2.32 -8.89 20.18
CA ASN A 201 2.75 -8.21 21.39
C ASN A 201 3.73 -7.08 21.11
N ASP A 202 4.78 -7.35 20.34
CA ASP A 202 5.78 -6.33 19.96
C ASP A 202 5.13 -5.18 19.19
N ARG A 203 4.23 -5.50 18.25
CA ARG A 203 3.51 -4.48 17.49
C ARG A 203 2.57 -3.65 18.37
N TYR A 204 1.87 -4.30 19.31
CA TYR A 204 1.01 -3.62 20.26
C TYR A 204 1.80 -2.64 21.15
N GLU A 205 2.91 -3.08 21.73
CA GLU A 205 3.79 -2.25 22.57
C GLU A 205 4.37 -1.04 21.81
N ASN A 206 4.62 -1.19 20.51
CA ASN A 206 5.17 -0.15 19.64
C ASN A 206 4.10 0.63 18.85
N LEU A 207 2.82 0.54 19.23
CA LEU A 207 1.68 1.20 18.58
C LEU A 207 1.63 0.94 17.06
N ARG A 208 2.00 -0.25 16.63
CA ARG A 208 1.96 -0.65 15.22
C ARG A 208 0.69 -1.43 14.90
N PRO A 209 -0.19 -0.91 14.05
CA PRO A 209 -1.47 -1.51 13.76
C PRO A 209 -1.35 -2.82 12.99
N THR A 210 -2.27 -3.76 13.32
CA THR A 210 -2.36 -5.06 12.66
C THR A 210 -3.80 -5.33 12.20
N ILE A 211 -3.95 -5.87 11.00
CA ILE A 211 -5.22 -6.35 10.46
C ILE A 211 -5.18 -7.87 10.39
N ILE A 212 -6.14 -8.54 11.02
CA ILE A 212 -6.31 -9.99 10.98
C ILE A 212 -7.49 -10.34 10.07
N LEU A 213 -7.27 -11.29 9.18
CA LEU A 213 -8.32 -11.86 8.34
C LEU A 213 -8.51 -13.34 8.69
N SER A 214 -9.78 -13.74 8.89
CA SER A 214 -10.12 -15.12 9.20
C SER A 214 -11.49 -15.52 8.62
N ASN A 215 -11.65 -16.79 8.34
CA ASN A 215 -12.94 -17.36 7.97
C ASN A 215 -13.70 -17.90 9.19
N LEU A 216 -13.14 -17.82 10.37
CA LEU A 216 -13.73 -18.23 11.64
C LEU A 216 -14.72 -17.18 12.17
N SER A 217 -15.59 -17.61 13.07
CA SER A 217 -16.39 -16.71 13.90
C SER A 217 -15.51 -15.91 14.87
N VAL A 218 -16.10 -14.97 15.59
CA VAL A 218 -15.40 -14.18 16.61
C VAL A 218 -14.89 -15.09 17.74
N GLU A 219 -15.75 -16.02 18.19
CA GLU A 219 -15.47 -16.96 19.28
C GLU A 219 -14.34 -17.95 18.89
N GLU A 220 -14.43 -18.52 17.69
CA GLU A 220 -13.41 -19.42 17.16
C GLU A 220 -12.07 -18.69 16.96
N THR A 221 -12.12 -17.44 16.45
CA THR A 221 -10.91 -16.61 16.28
C THR A 221 -10.26 -16.32 17.64
N LYS A 222 -11.05 -15.99 18.67
CA LYS A 222 -10.56 -15.78 20.04
C LYS A 222 -9.93 -17.06 20.60
N ALA A 223 -10.56 -18.21 20.41
CA ALA A 223 -10.04 -19.50 20.85
C ALA A 223 -8.72 -19.87 20.14
N HIS A 224 -8.61 -19.55 18.85
CA HIS A 224 -7.41 -19.84 18.05
C HIS A 224 -6.23 -18.93 18.39
N LEU A 225 -6.44 -17.62 18.48
CA LEU A 225 -5.41 -16.63 18.79
C LEU A 225 -5.01 -16.61 20.27
N GLY A 226 -5.88 -17.09 21.14
CA GLY A 226 -5.77 -16.90 22.58
C GLY A 226 -6.30 -15.54 23.04
N GLU A 227 -6.76 -15.49 24.28
CA GLU A 227 -7.44 -14.32 24.86
C GLU A 227 -6.58 -13.07 24.84
N ARG A 228 -5.31 -13.20 25.21
CA ARG A 228 -4.38 -12.07 25.31
C ARG A 228 -4.14 -11.38 23.95
N VAL A 229 -3.92 -12.15 22.88
CA VAL A 229 -3.74 -11.62 21.52
C VAL A 229 -5.01 -10.96 21.03
N PHE A 230 -6.15 -11.60 21.26
CA PHE A 230 -7.46 -11.09 20.85
C PHE A 230 -7.79 -9.76 21.52
N ASP A 231 -7.52 -9.62 22.81
CA ASP A 231 -7.78 -8.40 23.58
C ASP A 231 -6.89 -7.25 23.11
N ARG A 232 -5.58 -7.48 22.86
CA ARG A 232 -4.67 -6.47 22.31
C ARG A 232 -5.11 -5.92 20.94
N LEU A 233 -5.62 -6.79 20.07
CA LEU A 233 -6.16 -6.39 18.78
C LEU A 233 -7.44 -5.54 18.88
N ARG A 234 -8.13 -5.58 20.02
CA ARG A 234 -9.34 -4.81 20.30
C ARG A 234 -9.12 -3.54 21.10
N GLU A 235 -7.97 -3.39 21.71
CA GLU A 235 -7.61 -2.17 22.41
C GLU A 235 -7.51 -0.95 21.47
N ASN A 236 -7.49 0.23 22.04
CA ASN A 236 -7.36 1.50 21.31
C ASN A 236 -8.44 1.72 20.22
N GLY A 237 -9.64 1.19 20.45
CA GLY A 237 -10.76 1.27 19.52
C GLY A 237 -10.73 0.22 18.39
N GLY A 238 -9.93 -0.84 18.58
CA GLY A 238 -9.91 -2.00 17.69
C GLY A 238 -11.26 -2.70 17.62
N LYS A 239 -11.62 -3.22 16.44
CA LYS A 239 -12.93 -3.83 16.16
C LYS A 239 -12.77 -5.19 15.49
N ALA A 240 -13.73 -6.07 15.73
CA ALA A 240 -13.94 -7.29 14.95
C ALA A 240 -15.18 -7.13 14.08
N PHE A 241 -15.03 -7.13 12.78
CA PHE A 241 -16.12 -7.03 11.83
C PHE A 241 -16.44 -8.40 11.27
N LEU A 242 -17.70 -8.80 11.35
CA LEU A 242 -18.18 -10.04 10.77
C LEU A 242 -18.82 -9.77 9.40
N LEU A 243 -18.17 -10.24 8.33
CA LEU A 243 -18.61 -10.13 6.94
C LEU A 243 -19.44 -11.38 6.61
N ASN A 244 -20.77 -11.27 6.67
CA ASN A 244 -21.72 -12.40 6.57
C ASN A 244 -22.71 -12.27 5.39
N TRP A 245 -22.32 -11.54 4.34
CA TRP A 245 -23.08 -11.47 3.09
C TRP A 245 -22.63 -12.51 2.07
N ASN A 246 -23.36 -12.61 0.96
CA ASN A 246 -23.10 -13.56 -0.11
C ASN A 246 -21.72 -13.33 -0.77
N SER A 247 -21.12 -14.43 -1.22
CA SER A 247 -19.84 -14.37 -1.92
C SER A 247 -19.96 -13.59 -3.23
N TYR A 248 -19.13 -12.57 -3.40
CA TYR A 248 -19.02 -11.84 -4.67
C TYR A 248 -18.59 -12.75 -5.83
N ARG A 249 -17.83 -13.81 -5.56
CA ARG A 249 -17.38 -14.76 -6.58
C ARG A 249 -18.57 -15.50 -7.22
N SER A 250 -19.52 -15.91 -6.42
CA SER A 250 -20.74 -16.58 -6.90
C SER A 250 -21.60 -15.63 -7.73
N ILE A 251 -21.66 -14.35 -7.39
CA ILE A 251 -22.40 -13.34 -8.15
C ILE A 251 -21.71 -13.09 -9.50
N ALA A 252 -20.39 -12.94 -9.51
CA ALA A 252 -19.61 -12.72 -10.73
C ALA A 252 -19.65 -13.91 -11.68
N GLU A 253 -19.66 -15.14 -11.15
CA GLU A 253 -19.84 -16.37 -11.93
C GLU A 253 -21.24 -16.43 -12.55
N ALA A 254 -22.29 -16.13 -11.80
CA ALA A 254 -23.67 -16.12 -12.32
C ALA A 254 -23.87 -15.09 -13.44
N VAL A 255 -23.27 -13.90 -13.31
CA VAL A 255 -23.32 -12.86 -14.37
C VAL A 255 -22.58 -13.32 -15.63
N ASN A 256 -21.43 -13.98 -15.49
CA ASN A 256 -20.68 -14.51 -16.64
C ASN A 256 -21.41 -15.66 -17.34
N TYR A 257 -22.10 -16.54 -16.60
CA TYR A 257 -22.91 -17.61 -17.20
C TYR A 257 -24.07 -17.05 -18.01
N GLN A 258 -24.78 -16.04 -17.49
CA GLN A 258 -25.86 -15.38 -18.24
C GLN A 258 -25.36 -14.67 -19.49
N ALA A 259 -24.19 -14.03 -19.45
CA ALA A 259 -23.61 -13.38 -20.61
C ALA A 259 -23.23 -14.35 -21.74
N VAL A 260 -22.87 -15.59 -21.42
CA VAL A 260 -22.56 -16.64 -22.41
C VAL A 260 -23.83 -17.21 -23.03
N GLU A 261 -24.92 -17.36 -22.28
CA GLU A 261 -26.20 -17.84 -22.79
C GLU A 261 -26.91 -16.86 -23.76
N PHE A 262 -26.66 -15.53 -23.58
CA PHE A 262 -27.19 -14.52 -24.51
C PHE A 262 -26.33 -14.29 -25.76
N ALA A 263 -25.14 -14.88 -25.82
CA ALA A 263 -24.20 -14.78 -26.96
C ALA A 263 -24.20 -16.03 -27.89
N SER A 264 -24.98 -17.05 -27.57
CA SER A 264 -25.21 -18.27 -28.36
C SER A 264 -26.59 -18.28 -28.97
#